data_606d91a0a1c97740f2f83ac330d89f12
#
_entry.id   606d91a0a1c97740f2f83ac330d89f12
#
_cell.length_a   1.000
_cell.length_b   1.000
_cell.length_c   1.000
_cell.angle_alpha   90.00
_cell.angle_beta   90.00
_cell.angle_gamma   90.00
#
_symmetry.space_group_name_H-M   'P 1'
#
loop_
_entity.id
_entity.type
_entity.pdbx_description
1 polymer ?
#
loop_
_entity_poly.entity_id
_entity_poly.type
_entity_poly.pdbx_seq_one_letter_code
_entity_poly.pdbx_strand_id
1 'polypeptide(L)'
;MESIEEVLLDSDDKMAKSVAFIEEQFSGIRTGKASPALVENIQVPYYGTPTRLRELAGIATPEPRLIVINAYDPTALGDIEKAILGANLGVTPMNDGRVVRVPIPELSEERRVEMTKLAKRMAEEGRVAVRNIRRDANEHIKALQKKGDATEDERDESLKAIQKDTDDYVKKIDKAVKAKELEIMEV
;
A
#
# COMPACT_ATOMS: atom_id res chain seq x y z
N MET A 1 -32.10 -0.66 13.30
CA MET A 1 -31.49 -1.64 14.23
C MET A 1 -30.36 -2.28 13.47
N GLU A 2 -29.20 -2.28 14.03
CA GLU A 2 -28.03 -2.91 13.42
C GLU A 2 -28.23 -4.43 13.48
N SER A 3 -28.10 -5.14 12.35
CA SER A 3 -28.25 -6.59 12.30
C SER A 3 -26.88 -7.29 12.37
N ILE A 4 -26.86 -8.58 12.71
CA ILE A 4 -25.62 -9.38 12.67
C ILE A 4 -24.98 -9.33 11.28
N GLU A 5 -25.80 -9.40 10.22
CA GLU A 5 -25.30 -9.34 8.83
C GLU A 5 -24.60 -8.01 8.52
N GLU A 6 -25.15 -6.90 9.01
CA GLU A 6 -24.53 -5.58 8.88
C GLU A 6 -23.18 -5.52 9.61
N VAL A 7 -23.07 -6.08 10.81
CA VAL A 7 -21.81 -6.14 11.57
C VAL A 7 -20.76 -7.00 10.85
N LEU A 8 -21.16 -8.14 10.28
CA LEU A 8 -20.27 -9.01 9.50
C LEU A 8 -19.74 -8.30 8.24
N LEU A 9 -20.65 -7.67 7.48
CA LEU A 9 -20.27 -6.93 6.27
C LEU A 9 -19.36 -5.74 6.58
N ASP A 10 -19.66 -4.97 7.61
CA ASP A 10 -18.85 -3.81 8.03
C ASP A 10 -17.46 -4.26 8.50
N SER A 11 -17.39 -5.35 9.27
CA SER A 11 -16.10 -5.89 9.73
C SER A 11 -15.24 -6.42 8.57
N ASP A 12 -15.84 -7.12 7.61
CA ASP A 12 -15.13 -7.61 6.41
C ASP A 12 -14.59 -6.44 5.56
N ASP A 13 -15.43 -5.42 5.30
CA ASP A 13 -15.02 -4.22 4.54
C ASP A 13 -13.87 -3.46 5.24
N LYS A 14 -13.95 -3.30 6.56
CA LYS A 14 -12.89 -2.66 7.35
C LYS A 14 -11.59 -3.46 7.34
N MET A 15 -11.66 -4.79 7.45
CA MET A 15 -10.47 -5.66 7.36
C MET A 15 -9.86 -5.61 5.96
N ALA A 16 -10.68 -5.66 4.92
CA ALA A 16 -10.23 -5.54 3.53
C ALA A 16 -9.52 -4.21 3.27
N LYS A 17 -10.09 -3.10 3.71
CA LYS A 17 -9.49 -1.75 3.63
C LYS A 17 -8.17 -1.67 4.38
N SER A 18 -8.07 -2.30 5.56
CA SER A 18 -6.82 -2.33 6.34
C SER A 18 -5.71 -3.08 5.60
N VAL A 19 -6.02 -4.21 4.96
CA VAL A 19 -5.06 -4.96 4.16
C VAL A 19 -4.63 -4.16 2.92
N ALA A 20 -5.59 -3.58 2.18
CA ALA A 20 -5.30 -2.76 1.01
C ALA A 20 -4.40 -1.56 1.36
N PHE A 21 -4.64 -0.91 2.51
CA PHE A 21 -3.80 0.17 3.01
C PHE A 21 -2.35 -0.30 3.27
N ILE A 22 -2.16 -1.47 3.89
CA ILE A 22 -0.81 -2.02 4.13
C ILE A 22 -0.12 -2.39 2.81
N GLU A 23 -0.84 -2.95 1.83
CA GLU A 23 -0.29 -3.25 0.51
C GLU A 23 0.14 -1.98 -0.23
N GLU A 24 -0.63 -0.89 -0.11
CA GLU A 24 -0.25 0.42 -0.63
C GLU A 24 1.01 0.96 0.07
N GLN A 25 1.11 0.86 1.40
CA GLN A 25 2.31 1.24 2.14
C GLN A 25 3.53 0.42 1.71
N PHE A 26 3.37 -0.88 1.46
CA PHE A 26 4.46 -1.72 0.96
C PHE A 26 4.95 -1.31 -0.42
N SER A 27 4.07 -0.85 -1.31
CA SER A 27 4.48 -0.37 -2.63
C SER A 27 5.36 0.88 -2.58
N GLY A 28 5.23 1.69 -1.52
CA GLY A 28 6.10 2.84 -1.25
C GLY A 28 7.48 2.50 -0.67
N ILE A 29 7.72 1.25 -0.22
CA ILE A 29 9.02 0.84 0.30
C ILE A 29 10.01 0.65 -0.86
N ARG A 30 11.18 1.27 -0.73
CA ARG A 30 12.27 1.10 -1.70
C ARG A 30 12.85 -0.30 -1.63
N THR A 31 12.86 -0.98 -2.76
CA THR A 31 13.42 -2.34 -2.90
C THR A 31 14.70 -2.39 -3.70
N GLY A 32 15.18 -1.22 -4.20
CA GLY A 32 16.28 -1.14 -5.14
C GLY A 32 15.89 -1.50 -6.58
N LYS A 33 14.63 -1.89 -6.81
CA LYS A 33 14.07 -2.09 -8.16
C LYS A 33 13.24 -0.88 -8.59
N ALA A 34 13.24 -0.62 -9.88
CA ALA A 34 12.41 0.40 -10.49
C ALA A 34 10.94 -0.03 -10.42
N SER A 35 10.08 0.85 -9.91
CA SER A 35 8.63 0.68 -9.90
C SER A 35 7.96 1.99 -10.26
N PRO A 36 6.93 2.00 -11.12
CA PRO A 36 6.14 3.19 -11.41
C PRO A 36 5.57 3.84 -10.15
N ALA A 37 5.21 3.04 -9.14
CA ALA A 37 4.68 3.50 -7.85
C ALA A 37 5.58 4.50 -7.11
N LEU A 38 6.89 4.47 -7.39
CA LEU A 38 7.85 5.41 -6.78
C LEU A 38 7.66 6.86 -7.24
N VAL A 39 7.14 7.07 -8.44
CA VAL A 39 7.06 8.40 -9.07
C VAL A 39 5.65 8.80 -9.48
N GLU A 40 4.72 7.87 -9.67
CA GLU A 40 3.38 8.11 -10.24
C GLU A 40 2.53 9.15 -9.49
N ASN A 41 2.72 9.26 -8.18
CA ASN A 41 1.96 10.16 -7.32
C ASN A 41 2.65 11.51 -7.04
N ILE A 42 3.84 11.75 -7.62
CA ILE A 42 4.55 13.02 -7.49
C ILE A 42 3.71 14.12 -8.11
N GLN A 43 3.55 15.23 -7.37
CA GLN A 43 2.85 16.41 -7.85
C GLN A 43 3.78 17.26 -8.71
N VAL A 44 3.40 17.45 -9.96
CA VAL A 44 4.12 18.28 -10.94
C VAL A 44 3.29 19.53 -11.20
N PRO A 45 3.88 20.74 -11.12
CA PRO A 45 3.16 21.95 -11.49
C PRO A 45 2.97 21.97 -13.01
N TYR A 46 1.72 21.81 -13.45
CA TYR A 46 1.34 21.85 -14.87
C TYR A 46 0.37 23.00 -15.08
N TYR A 47 0.79 24.00 -15.85
CA TYR A 47 0.04 25.26 -16.05
C TYR A 47 -0.49 25.87 -14.75
N GLY A 48 0.32 25.86 -13.68
CA GLY A 48 -0.01 26.41 -12.38
C GLY A 48 -0.87 25.52 -11.48
N THR A 49 -1.26 24.34 -11.95
CA THR A 49 -2.05 23.38 -11.18
C THR A 49 -1.20 22.17 -10.82
N PRO A 50 -1.11 21.76 -9.52
CA PRO A 50 -0.41 20.53 -9.13
C PRO A 50 -1.17 19.32 -9.68
N THR A 51 -0.52 18.57 -10.58
CA THR A 51 -1.09 17.42 -11.27
C THR A 51 -0.20 16.20 -11.01
N ARG A 52 -0.80 15.04 -10.83
CA ARG A 52 -0.03 13.81 -10.59
C ARG A 52 0.74 13.40 -11.84
N LEU A 53 1.97 12.92 -11.66
CA LEU A 53 2.84 12.53 -12.77
C LEU A 53 2.18 11.49 -13.70
N ARG A 54 1.44 10.54 -13.15
CA ARG A 54 0.71 9.53 -13.95
C ARG A 54 -0.32 10.11 -14.92
N GLU A 55 -0.79 11.33 -14.67
CA GLU A 55 -1.78 12.03 -15.53
C GLU A 55 -1.07 12.79 -16.65
N LEU A 56 0.22 13.08 -16.50
CA LEU A 56 1.03 13.89 -17.43
C LEU A 56 1.95 13.04 -18.31
N ALA A 57 2.23 11.81 -17.92
CA ALA A 57 3.23 10.98 -18.58
C ALA A 57 2.91 9.48 -18.51
N GLY A 58 3.35 8.76 -19.52
CA GLY A 58 3.49 7.31 -19.47
C GLY A 58 4.76 6.92 -18.70
N ILE A 59 4.63 6.04 -17.73
CA ILE A 59 5.73 5.58 -16.87
C ILE A 59 6.01 4.12 -17.20
N ALA A 60 7.24 3.82 -17.59
CA ALA A 60 7.69 2.47 -17.94
C ALA A 60 8.96 2.11 -17.17
N THR A 61 9.15 0.82 -16.94
CA THR A 61 10.35 0.26 -16.31
C THR A 61 10.97 -0.77 -17.26
N PRO A 62 11.70 -0.33 -18.31
CA PRO A 62 12.28 -1.22 -19.32
C PRO A 62 13.39 -2.09 -18.75
N GLU A 63 14.03 -1.65 -17.67
CA GLU A 63 15.09 -2.37 -16.97
C GLU A 63 14.80 -2.41 -15.47
N PRO A 64 15.35 -3.39 -14.72
CA PRO A 64 15.07 -3.57 -13.30
C PRO A 64 15.37 -2.35 -12.42
N ARG A 65 16.25 -1.46 -12.88
CA ARG A 65 16.70 -0.25 -12.15
C ARG A 65 16.58 1.04 -12.95
N LEU A 66 15.70 1.07 -13.93
CA LEU A 66 15.48 2.26 -14.77
C LEU A 66 13.99 2.55 -14.89
N ILE A 67 13.57 3.75 -14.47
CA ILE A 67 12.26 4.28 -14.80
C ILE A 67 12.42 5.24 -15.97
N VAL A 68 11.58 5.09 -16.98
CA VAL A 68 11.49 5.99 -18.15
C VAL A 68 10.13 6.66 -18.12
N ILE A 69 10.14 7.98 -18.09
CA ILE A 69 8.94 8.82 -18.06
C ILE A 69 8.82 9.53 -19.41
N ASN A 70 7.79 9.18 -20.14
CA ASN A 70 7.48 9.77 -21.44
C ASN A 70 6.30 10.74 -21.26
N ALA A 71 6.61 12.05 -21.20
CA ALA A 71 5.59 13.07 -21.06
C ALA A 71 4.71 13.17 -22.32
N TYR A 72 3.40 13.30 -22.11
CA TYR A 72 2.46 13.54 -23.21
C TYR A 72 2.65 14.93 -23.81
N ASP A 73 3.08 15.89 -22.98
CA ASP A 73 3.46 17.23 -23.39
C ASP A 73 4.98 17.44 -23.16
N PRO A 74 5.79 17.59 -24.23
CA PRO A 74 7.23 17.78 -24.10
C PRO A 74 7.62 19.03 -23.27
N THR A 75 6.75 20.02 -23.18
CA THR A 75 7.02 21.24 -22.38
C THR A 75 7.03 20.96 -20.89
N ALA A 76 6.38 19.90 -20.43
CA ALA A 76 6.33 19.48 -19.02
C ALA A 76 7.60 18.75 -18.54
N LEU A 77 8.51 18.33 -19.44
CA LEU A 77 9.70 17.52 -19.08
C LEU A 77 10.59 18.20 -18.03
N GLY A 78 10.81 19.50 -18.14
CA GLY A 78 11.62 20.26 -17.19
C GLY A 78 10.97 20.35 -15.79
N ASP A 79 9.65 20.48 -15.74
CA ASP A 79 8.92 20.56 -14.48
C ASP A 79 8.80 19.17 -13.84
N ILE A 80 8.68 18.11 -14.63
CA ILE A 80 8.72 16.72 -14.17
C ILE A 80 10.09 16.43 -13.54
N GLU A 81 11.19 16.78 -14.20
CA GLU A 81 12.55 16.61 -13.67
C GLU A 81 12.72 17.30 -12.32
N LYS A 82 12.31 18.58 -12.23
CA LYS A 82 12.36 19.36 -10.97
C LYS A 82 11.51 18.75 -9.88
N ALA A 83 10.30 18.27 -10.19
CA ALA A 83 9.41 17.66 -9.24
C ALA A 83 10.00 16.36 -8.66
N ILE A 84 10.64 15.54 -9.49
CA ILE A 84 11.32 14.31 -9.06
C ILE A 84 12.51 14.63 -8.15
N LEU A 85 13.32 15.64 -8.49
CA LEU A 85 14.41 16.12 -7.62
C LEU A 85 13.88 16.63 -6.28
N GLY A 86 12.81 17.40 -6.30
CA GLY A 86 12.17 17.96 -5.10
C GLY A 86 11.52 16.92 -4.20
N ALA A 87 11.16 15.75 -4.73
CA ALA A 87 10.58 14.65 -3.97
C ALA A 87 11.58 13.91 -3.05
N ASN A 88 12.87 14.28 -3.08
CA ASN A 88 13.94 13.72 -2.24
C ASN A 88 14.00 12.18 -2.25
N LEU A 89 13.73 11.59 -3.41
CA LEU A 89 13.80 10.13 -3.58
C LEU A 89 15.22 9.58 -3.58
N GLY A 90 16.26 10.44 -3.50
CA GLY A 90 17.67 10.03 -3.60
C GLY A 90 18.03 9.46 -4.98
N VAL A 91 17.31 9.89 -6.01
CA VAL A 91 17.55 9.56 -7.41
C VAL A 91 17.88 10.83 -8.19
N THR A 92 18.63 10.69 -9.25
CA THR A 92 18.99 11.82 -10.14
C THR A 92 18.33 11.60 -11.50
N PRO A 93 17.21 12.31 -11.79
CA PRO A 93 16.59 12.23 -13.10
C PRO A 93 17.50 12.83 -14.17
N MET A 94 17.43 12.28 -15.37
CA MET A 94 18.14 12.76 -16.56
C MET A 94 17.13 13.04 -17.67
N ASN A 95 17.07 14.28 -18.12
CA ASN A 95 16.21 14.73 -19.22
C ASN A 95 17.01 14.76 -20.52
N ASP A 96 16.63 13.97 -21.50
CA ASP A 96 17.25 13.93 -22.84
C ASP A 96 16.47 14.74 -23.90
N GLY A 97 15.46 15.51 -23.47
CA GLY A 97 14.61 16.31 -24.35
C GLY A 97 13.43 15.54 -24.97
N ARG A 98 13.35 14.23 -24.75
CA ARG A 98 12.24 13.36 -25.18
C ARG A 98 11.59 12.65 -24.01
N VAL A 99 12.41 12.12 -23.12
CA VAL A 99 11.97 11.39 -21.92
C VAL A 99 12.81 11.80 -20.73
N VAL A 100 12.28 11.59 -19.53
CA VAL A 100 13.05 11.69 -18.28
C VAL A 100 13.40 10.26 -17.84
N ARG A 101 14.71 9.99 -17.71
CA ARG A 101 15.24 8.72 -17.23
C ARG A 101 15.60 8.84 -15.77
N VAL A 102 15.13 7.92 -14.97
CA VAL A 102 15.38 7.90 -13.52
C VAL A 102 16.07 6.58 -13.17
N PRO A 103 17.43 6.58 -13.08
CA PRO A 103 18.15 5.40 -12.61
C PRO A 103 17.93 5.22 -11.11
N ILE A 104 17.64 4.01 -10.70
CA ILE A 104 17.45 3.63 -9.29
C ILE A 104 18.76 3.05 -8.78
N PRO A 105 19.41 3.70 -7.78
CA PRO A 105 20.64 3.17 -7.19
C PRO A 105 20.37 1.89 -6.38
N GLU A 106 21.38 1.03 -6.30
CA GLU A 106 21.32 -0.15 -5.42
C GLU A 106 21.19 0.25 -3.96
N LEU A 107 20.42 -0.54 -3.21
CA LEU A 107 20.41 -0.41 -1.77
C LEU A 107 21.66 -1.07 -1.17
N SER A 108 22.31 -0.40 -0.23
CA SER A 108 23.32 -1.04 0.61
C SER A 108 22.69 -2.12 1.49
N GLU A 109 23.49 -3.08 1.96
CA GLU A 109 23.02 -4.13 2.87
C GLU A 109 22.33 -3.55 4.12
N GLU A 110 22.91 -2.49 4.69
CA GLU A 110 22.33 -1.79 5.84
C GLU A 110 20.93 -1.25 5.53
N ARG A 111 20.78 -0.61 4.38
CA ARG A 111 19.49 -0.08 3.93
C ARG A 111 18.46 -1.18 3.65
N ARG A 112 18.87 -2.31 3.11
CA ARG A 112 17.99 -3.48 2.92
C ARG A 112 17.46 -3.98 4.26
N VAL A 113 18.33 -4.09 5.26
CA VAL A 113 17.94 -4.48 6.63
C VAL A 113 16.97 -3.48 7.25
N GLU A 114 17.21 -2.17 7.08
CA GLU A 114 16.29 -1.12 7.56
C GLU A 114 14.92 -1.23 6.89
N MET A 115 14.87 -1.41 5.57
CA MET A 115 13.61 -1.54 4.82
C MET A 115 12.85 -2.81 5.21
N THR A 116 13.56 -3.92 5.44
CA THR A 116 12.95 -5.16 5.95
C THR A 116 12.33 -4.96 7.34
N LYS A 117 13.02 -4.27 8.24
CA LYS A 117 12.48 -3.93 9.57
C LYS A 117 11.23 -3.03 9.46
N LEU A 118 11.27 -2.06 8.54
CA LEU A 118 10.14 -1.18 8.27
C LEU A 118 8.93 -1.98 7.77
N ALA A 119 9.12 -2.87 6.80
CA ALA A 119 8.06 -3.73 6.27
C ALA A 119 7.44 -4.61 7.37
N LYS A 120 8.26 -5.22 8.23
CA LYS A 120 7.79 -6.02 9.38
C LYS A 120 6.95 -5.20 10.36
N ARG A 121 7.39 -3.98 10.66
CA ARG A 121 6.64 -3.07 11.55
C ARG A 121 5.27 -2.71 10.95
N MET A 122 5.23 -2.33 9.69
CA MET A 122 3.98 -2.02 8.99
C MET A 122 3.04 -3.23 8.96
N ALA A 123 3.57 -4.43 8.71
CA ALA A 123 2.78 -5.67 8.76
C ALA A 123 2.16 -5.91 10.15
N GLU A 124 2.92 -5.67 11.23
CA GLU A 124 2.40 -5.82 12.58
C GLU A 124 1.31 -4.79 12.89
N GLU A 125 1.48 -3.54 12.47
CA GLU A 125 0.44 -2.51 12.57
C GLU A 125 -0.86 -2.95 11.87
N GLY A 126 -0.73 -3.55 10.67
CA GLY A 126 -1.87 -4.12 9.95
C GLY A 126 -2.54 -5.28 10.69
N ARG A 127 -1.76 -6.22 11.25
CA ARG A 127 -2.31 -7.31 12.05
C ARG A 127 -3.03 -6.80 13.30
N VAL A 128 -2.49 -5.79 13.96
CA VAL A 128 -3.12 -5.15 15.13
C VAL A 128 -4.44 -4.50 14.71
N ALA A 129 -4.48 -3.80 13.59
CA ALA A 129 -5.71 -3.20 13.07
C ALA A 129 -6.80 -4.26 12.81
N VAL A 130 -6.46 -5.34 12.10
CA VAL A 130 -7.40 -6.45 11.83
C VAL A 130 -7.90 -7.10 13.13
N ARG A 131 -7.01 -7.32 14.12
CA ARG A 131 -7.40 -7.88 15.42
C ARG A 131 -8.30 -6.93 16.23
N ASN A 132 -8.12 -5.62 16.11
CA ASN A 132 -8.99 -4.63 16.74
C ASN A 132 -10.38 -4.65 16.12
N ILE A 133 -10.48 -4.65 14.78
CA ILE A 133 -11.76 -4.77 14.07
C ILE A 133 -12.50 -6.03 14.50
N ARG A 134 -11.81 -7.18 14.61
CA ARG A 134 -12.41 -8.41 15.16
C ARG A 134 -12.98 -8.19 16.57
N ARG A 135 -12.21 -7.54 17.45
CA ARG A 135 -12.68 -7.29 18.84
C ARG A 135 -13.94 -6.45 18.85
N ASP A 136 -13.95 -5.36 18.11
CA ASP A 136 -15.10 -4.45 18.04
C ASP A 136 -16.34 -5.17 17.48
N ALA A 137 -16.18 -5.94 16.39
CA ALA A 137 -17.26 -6.73 15.82
C ALA A 137 -17.81 -7.78 16.82
N ASN A 138 -16.92 -8.49 17.54
CA ASN A 138 -17.31 -9.45 18.56
C ASN A 138 -18.10 -8.80 19.70
N GLU A 139 -17.73 -7.59 20.11
CA GLU A 139 -18.46 -6.83 21.15
C GLU A 139 -19.85 -6.42 20.66
N HIS A 140 -19.98 -5.97 19.42
CA HIS A 140 -21.25 -5.61 18.80
C HIS A 140 -22.19 -6.83 18.72
N ILE A 141 -21.71 -7.98 18.25
CA ILE A 141 -22.51 -9.22 18.18
C ILE A 141 -22.99 -9.68 19.57
N LYS A 142 -22.10 -9.64 20.58
CA LYS A 142 -22.49 -9.97 21.96
C LYS A 142 -23.53 -8.98 22.52
N ALA A 143 -23.44 -7.71 22.15
CA ALA A 143 -24.40 -6.70 22.54
C ALA A 143 -25.80 -6.94 21.91
N LEU A 144 -25.83 -7.32 20.62
CA LEU A 144 -27.07 -7.70 19.92
C LEU A 144 -27.75 -8.90 20.61
N GLN A 145 -26.99 -9.94 20.94
CA GLN A 145 -27.51 -11.10 21.64
C GLN A 145 -28.09 -10.75 23.03
N LYS A 146 -27.38 -9.89 23.79
CA LYS A 146 -27.86 -9.43 25.10
C LYS A 146 -29.16 -8.61 25.04
N LYS A 147 -29.38 -7.88 23.93
CA LYS A 147 -30.60 -7.12 23.66
C LYS A 147 -31.76 -8.02 23.20
N GLY A 148 -31.50 -9.27 22.85
CA GLY A 148 -32.48 -10.19 22.29
C GLY A 148 -32.69 -10.07 20.79
N ASP A 149 -31.82 -9.27 20.09
CA ASP A 149 -31.86 -9.09 18.63
C ASP A 149 -31.18 -10.25 17.90
N ALA A 150 -30.51 -11.17 18.62
CA ALA A 150 -29.89 -12.37 18.11
C ALA A 150 -29.94 -13.53 19.10
N THR A 151 -29.98 -14.74 18.58
CA THR A 151 -29.92 -15.97 19.36
C THR A 151 -28.48 -16.32 19.77
N GLU A 152 -28.31 -17.27 20.70
CA GLU A 152 -26.98 -17.76 21.08
C GLU A 152 -26.29 -18.50 19.94
N ASP A 153 -27.02 -19.25 19.14
CA ASP A 153 -26.46 -19.97 17.98
C ASP A 153 -25.98 -19.02 16.91
N GLU A 154 -26.76 -17.99 16.56
CA GLU A 154 -26.38 -16.95 15.62
C GLU A 154 -25.16 -16.18 16.09
N ARG A 155 -25.05 -15.86 17.39
CA ARG A 155 -23.84 -15.25 17.96
C ARG A 155 -22.64 -16.16 17.76
N ASP A 156 -22.71 -17.42 18.09
CA ASP A 156 -21.60 -18.36 18.08
C ASP A 156 -21.11 -18.65 16.64
N GLU A 157 -22.03 -18.77 15.68
CA GLU A 157 -21.73 -18.88 14.26
C GLU A 157 -21.02 -17.62 13.74
N SER A 158 -21.52 -16.45 14.11
CA SER A 158 -20.95 -15.17 13.68
C SER A 158 -19.57 -14.93 14.25
N LEU A 159 -19.32 -15.27 15.52
CA LEU A 159 -18.00 -15.19 16.13
C LEU A 159 -16.98 -16.10 15.42
N LYS A 160 -17.41 -17.31 15.00
CA LYS A 160 -16.58 -18.22 14.20
C LYS A 160 -16.28 -17.66 12.80
N ALA A 161 -17.27 -17.05 12.15
CA ALA A 161 -17.11 -16.41 10.85
C ALA A 161 -16.09 -15.28 10.92
N ILE A 162 -16.24 -14.35 11.86
CA ILE A 162 -15.27 -13.23 12.06
C ILE A 162 -13.87 -13.76 12.40
N GLN A 163 -13.74 -14.82 13.18
CA GLN A 163 -12.44 -15.40 13.46
C GLN A 163 -11.79 -15.96 12.20
N LYS A 164 -12.55 -16.65 11.35
CA LYS A 164 -12.06 -17.16 10.07
C LYS A 164 -11.61 -16.03 9.16
N ASP A 165 -12.42 -14.97 9.02
CA ASP A 165 -12.08 -13.81 8.19
C ASP A 165 -10.82 -13.12 8.72
N THR A 166 -10.70 -12.94 10.04
CA THR A 166 -9.49 -12.42 10.69
C THR A 166 -8.26 -13.23 10.32
N ASP A 167 -8.33 -14.56 10.41
CA ASP A 167 -7.21 -15.45 10.09
C ASP A 167 -6.83 -15.36 8.62
N ASP A 168 -7.81 -15.24 7.72
CA ASP A 168 -7.57 -15.12 6.29
C ASP A 168 -6.95 -13.76 5.92
N TYR A 169 -7.39 -12.66 6.54
CA TYR A 169 -6.78 -11.34 6.34
C TYR A 169 -5.38 -11.25 6.93
N VAL A 170 -5.12 -11.85 8.10
CA VAL A 170 -3.77 -11.94 8.67
C VAL A 170 -2.84 -12.72 7.74
N LYS A 171 -3.29 -13.85 7.16
CA LYS A 171 -2.51 -14.62 6.17
C LYS A 171 -2.19 -13.80 4.92
N LYS A 172 -3.11 -12.93 4.46
CA LYS A 172 -2.84 -12.01 3.33
C LYS A 172 -1.71 -11.04 3.67
N ILE A 173 -1.72 -10.43 4.86
CA ILE A 173 -0.64 -9.55 5.34
C ILE A 173 0.68 -10.32 5.43
N ASP A 174 0.69 -11.53 5.99
CA ASP A 174 1.87 -12.36 6.13
C ASP A 174 2.47 -12.74 4.76
N LYS A 175 1.62 -13.04 3.79
CA LYS A 175 2.05 -13.31 2.41
C LYS A 175 2.63 -12.06 1.75
N ALA A 176 2.00 -10.91 1.93
CA ALA A 176 2.45 -9.65 1.37
C ALA A 176 3.81 -9.21 1.95
N VAL A 177 4.00 -9.30 3.28
CA VAL A 177 5.28 -8.95 3.90
C VAL A 177 6.41 -9.88 3.48
N LYS A 178 6.16 -11.20 3.38
CA LYS A 178 7.16 -12.17 2.89
C LYS A 178 7.57 -11.87 1.46
N ALA A 179 6.62 -11.58 0.58
CA ALA A 179 6.90 -11.19 -0.80
C ALA A 179 7.76 -9.92 -0.85
N LYS A 180 7.42 -8.91 -0.03
CA LYS A 180 8.18 -7.66 0.04
C LYS A 180 9.60 -7.87 0.62
N GLU A 181 9.77 -8.72 1.62
CA GLU A 181 11.10 -9.06 2.16
C GLU A 181 11.99 -9.72 1.10
N LEU A 182 11.45 -10.65 0.33
CA LEU A 182 12.17 -11.27 -0.77
C LEU A 182 12.58 -10.23 -1.83
N GLU A 183 11.66 -9.35 -2.20
CA GLU A 183 11.91 -8.27 -3.17
C GLU A 183 13.03 -7.32 -2.70
N ILE A 184 13.05 -6.96 -1.39
CA ILE A 184 14.08 -6.10 -0.80
C ILE A 184 15.44 -6.80 -0.78
N MET A 185 15.48 -8.09 -0.52
CA MET A 185 16.70 -8.89 -0.37
C MET A 185 17.25 -9.40 -1.70
N GLU A 186 16.43 -9.40 -2.76
CA GLU A 186 16.86 -9.82 -4.10
C GLU A 186 17.87 -8.82 -4.68
N VAL A 187 19.00 -9.34 -5.19
CA VAL A 187 20.12 -8.55 -5.74
C VAL A 187 19.96 -8.38 -7.25
#